data_dfb67ee67cd6e71b8f7aecdc5f1b9bc2
#
_entry.id   dfb67ee67cd6e71b8f7aecdc5f1b9bc2
#
_cell.length_a   1.000
_cell.length_b   1.000
_cell.length_c   1.000
_cell.angle_alpha   90.00
_cell.angle_beta   90.00
_cell.angle_gamma   90.00
#
_symmetry.space_group_name_H-M   'P 1'
#
loop_
_entity.id
_entity.type
_entity.pdbx_description
1 polymer ?
#
loop_
_entity_poly.entity_id
_entity_poly.type
_entity_poly.pdbx_seq_one_letter_code
_entity_poly.pdbx_strand_id
1 'polypeptide(L)'
;MRRSKLSSILVTGTLASLLALTACGGNDNGGADNNNGANNGGDNNEDVADNGDNNAEDNGEEAAGEDGLYSIDDFDNVTSNEGEAIDGGSITFGLVSDTAFEGTLNYNFYSGNPDVQVIQWFDEPLLTWDENYVYTNDGAATYETSEDGSVFTFTIRDNVNWHDGEPVTAEDWLFAHEVIGHPDYDGPRYGADFTNIEGMEEYHNGEADTISGIEVIDEKTLEITYLNVSPSLVTGSVWTYPLAKHIFGDMEVADMSSSDAVRQNPIGFGPFEVDSIVPGESVVFTKNEDYWRGEPNLDEVVLRVVNPSTVVQELQSGGVDLVSSFPVDQFPENAEMSNVEWLGIVDRAYTYIGFKLGHWDAEAGENVSDPDMKMADVELRKAMWHAVDNTTVGERFYNGLRWNGTTLIPPSHPEFHDETNEGREYDPELANQILDEAGYEDVTGDGFRETPDGEELVINFASMTGGDIAEPLARYYVQSWEQIGLNVDLQMLEFNTFYDLVEEDDEGIDIYQGAWGVGIDVDPTGLWGRTAPFNYTRYTNEENDRLLAEGVSEDAFDLDYRAEVYNEWQEFMVEEIPAFPTLYRANLVPVNNRVLNYAIGDGHGVYLNELAVTAEEAESAE
;
A
#
# COMPACT_ATOMS: atom_id res chain seq x y z
N MET A 1 -7.67 2.34 -53.45
CA MET A 1 -8.66 3.22 -54.09
C MET A 1 -9.96 3.06 -53.35
N ARG A 2 -10.32 4.00 -52.55
CA ARG A 2 -11.55 4.75 -52.30
C ARG A 2 -11.55 5.34 -50.90
N ARG A 3 -11.39 6.63 -50.89
CA ARG A 3 -11.64 7.53 -49.75
C ARG A 3 -13.15 7.76 -49.62
N SER A 4 -13.67 7.96 -48.41
CA SER A 4 -14.76 8.86 -48.10
C SER A 4 -14.81 9.02 -46.58
N LYS A 5 -14.50 10.09 -46.01
CA LYS A 5 -15.13 11.44 -45.89
C LYS A 5 -15.77 11.57 -44.49
N LEU A 6 -15.13 12.50 -43.77
CA LEU A 6 -15.60 13.20 -42.57
C LEU A 6 -17.07 13.68 -42.68
N SER A 7 -17.72 13.76 -41.52
CA SER A 7 -18.74 14.77 -41.26
C SER A 7 -18.65 15.24 -39.83
N SER A 8 -18.15 16.47 -39.70
CA SER A 8 -18.22 17.33 -38.53
C SER A 8 -19.65 17.76 -38.29
N ILE A 9 -20.12 17.77 -37.04
CA ILE A 9 -21.25 18.60 -36.64
C ILE A 9 -20.80 19.44 -35.45
N LEU A 10 -20.62 20.74 -35.77
CA LEU A 10 -20.55 21.84 -34.81
C LEU A 10 -21.99 22.13 -34.32
N VAL A 11 -22.17 22.24 -33.01
CA VAL A 11 -23.29 23.03 -32.45
C VAL A 11 -22.74 24.00 -31.42
N THR A 12 -22.76 25.24 -31.82
CA THR A 12 -22.57 26.48 -31.06
C THR A 12 -23.88 26.89 -30.37
N GLY A 13 -23.75 27.44 -29.17
CA GLY A 13 -24.85 28.19 -28.52
C GLY A 13 -24.46 28.50 -27.08
N THR A 14 -23.78 29.50 -26.86
CA THR A 14 -23.97 30.91 -26.44
C THR A 14 -24.77 31.19 -25.19
N LEU A 15 -24.02 31.81 -24.24
CA LEU A 15 -24.37 32.99 -23.43
C LEU A 15 -25.55 32.88 -22.46
N ALA A 16 -25.54 33.43 -21.29
CA ALA A 16 -24.92 34.63 -20.70
C ALA A 16 -25.30 34.67 -19.22
N SER A 17 -24.41 35.16 -18.42
CA SER A 17 -24.43 36.43 -17.67
C SER A 17 -25.37 36.44 -16.43
N LEU A 18 -25.09 37.01 -15.31
CA LEU A 18 -24.38 38.17 -14.83
C LEU A 18 -24.61 38.33 -13.32
N LEU A 19 -23.61 38.80 -12.61
CA LEU A 19 -23.65 39.86 -11.58
C LEU A 19 -24.38 39.57 -10.26
N ALA A 20 -23.95 40.01 -9.10
CA ALA A 20 -22.99 41.01 -8.65
C ALA A 20 -22.90 40.94 -7.12
N LEU A 21 -21.71 41.18 -6.59
CA LEU A 21 -21.35 42.30 -5.70
C LEU A 21 -22.23 42.59 -4.47
N THR A 22 -21.62 42.57 -3.31
CA THR A 22 -21.22 43.69 -2.43
C THR A 22 -20.61 43.12 -1.17
N ALA A 23 -19.39 43.28 -0.76
CA ALA A 23 -18.63 44.47 -0.32
C ALA A 23 -19.28 45.20 0.87
N CYS A 24 -18.56 45.19 1.95
CA CYS A 24 -18.28 46.20 2.97
C CYS A 24 -17.94 45.48 4.28
N GLY A 25 -16.86 45.64 4.94
CA GLY A 25 -15.98 46.82 5.07
C GLY A 25 -15.88 47.22 6.53
N GLY A 26 -14.69 47.45 6.96
CA GLY A 26 -14.33 48.31 8.07
C GLY A 26 -13.87 47.55 9.32
N ASN A 27 -12.56 47.49 9.61
CA ASN A 27 -11.76 48.54 10.28
C ASN A 27 -12.13 48.67 11.76
N ASP A 28 -11.30 48.70 12.73
CA ASP A 28 -9.98 49.23 12.98
C ASP A 28 -9.47 48.85 14.37
N ASN A 29 -8.15 48.75 14.45
CA ASN A 29 -7.28 49.30 15.50
C ASN A 29 -7.33 48.78 16.96
N GLY A 30 -6.23 48.34 17.36
CA GLY A 30 -5.16 49.10 18.04
C GLY A 30 -4.77 48.42 19.32
N GLY A 31 -3.57 48.12 19.44
CA GLY A 31 -2.53 48.85 20.12
C GLY A 31 -1.96 48.06 21.27
N ALA A 32 -0.74 47.64 21.10
CA ALA A 32 0.46 47.88 21.90
C ALA A 32 0.31 47.86 23.43
N ASP A 33 1.09 47.17 24.15
CA ASP A 33 2.43 47.45 24.64
C ASP A 33 2.86 46.49 25.77
N ASN A 34 4.05 45.97 25.62
CA ASN A 34 5.19 45.96 26.54
C ASN A 34 5.00 45.65 28.04
N ASN A 35 5.66 44.70 28.60
CA ASN A 35 6.96 44.87 29.25
C ASN A 35 7.36 43.68 30.13
N ASN A 36 8.46 43.08 29.81
CA ASN A 36 9.68 42.99 30.65
C ASN A 36 9.56 42.61 32.12
N GLY A 37 10.30 41.62 32.51
CA GLY A 37 10.77 41.47 33.89
C GLY A 37 11.51 40.18 34.14
N ALA A 38 12.78 40.21 33.92
CA ALA A 38 13.80 39.23 34.28
C ALA A 38 13.87 38.92 35.78
N ASN A 39 14.25 37.75 36.14
CA ASN A 39 15.50 37.42 36.82
C ASN A 39 15.42 36.39 37.96
N ASN A 40 16.38 35.51 37.91
CA ASN A 40 17.20 34.87 38.96
C ASN A 40 16.55 33.83 39.88
N GLY A 41 16.95 32.58 39.78
CA GLY A 41 18.29 32.13 40.27
C GLY A 41 18.17 31.43 41.61
N GLY A 42 18.67 30.22 41.70
CA GLY A 42 19.01 29.64 42.97
C GLY A 42 18.91 28.12 43.04
N ASP A 43 20.05 27.49 42.89
CA ASP A 43 20.37 26.12 43.28
C ASP A 43 19.79 25.71 44.64
N ASN A 44 19.39 24.43 44.76
CA ASN A 44 20.04 23.51 45.71
C ASN A 44 19.50 22.08 45.56
N ASN A 45 20.47 21.18 45.41
CA ASN A 45 20.40 19.76 45.72
C ASN A 45 19.89 19.50 47.13
N GLU A 46 19.14 18.42 47.30
CA GLU A 46 19.46 17.37 48.30
C GLU A 46 18.57 16.12 48.09
N ASP A 47 19.24 14.99 48.01
CA ASP A 47 18.74 13.61 48.10
C ASP A 47 17.77 13.38 49.26
N VAL A 48 16.79 12.47 49.08
CA VAL A 48 16.56 11.34 49.99
C VAL A 48 15.56 10.32 49.37
N ALA A 49 15.92 9.09 49.55
CA ALA A 49 15.42 7.81 49.12
C ALA A 49 13.94 7.45 49.42
N ASP A 50 13.42 6.60 48.51
CA ASP A 50 12.74 5.33 48.73
C ASP A 50 11.49 5.28 49.63
N ASN A 51 10.34 4.97 49.00
CA ASN A 51 9.49 3.81 49.33
C ASN A 51 8.34 3.67 48.35
N GLY A 52 8.26 2.49 47.78
CA GLY A 52 7.18 2.10 46.89
C GLY A 52 5.83 2.02 47.59
N ASP A 53 4.80 2.25 46.79
CA ASP A 53 3.57 1.44 46.81
C ASP A 53 2.88 1.59 45.44
N ASN A 54 2.67 0.44 44.81
CA ASN A 54 1.91 0.27 43.61
C ASN A 54 0.46 0.64 43.83
N ASN A 55 -0.08 1.51 43.03
CA ASN A 55 -1.41 1.43 42.47
C ASN A 55 -1.36 2.15 41.11
N ALA A 56 -1.20 1.36 40.08
CA ALA A 56 -1.46 1.77 38.72
C ALA A 56 -2.98 1.78 38.54
N GLU A 57 -3.59 2.94 38.55
CA GLU A 57 -4.74 3.24 37.73
C GLU A 57 -4.14 3.90 36.48
N ASP A 58 -3.87 3.05 35.49
CA ASP A 58 -3.47 3.48 34.15
C ASP A 58 -4.72 4.02 33.46
N ASN A 59 -4.92 5.30 33.53
CA ASN A 59 -5.76 6.02 32.58
C ASN A 59 -4.80 6.44 31.47
N GLY A 60 -4.89 5.75 30.33
CA GLY A 60 -4.08 6.05 29.15
C GLY A 60 -4.23 7.51 28.70
N GLU A 61 -3.33 8.34 29.14
CA GLU A 61 -2.93 9.56 28.44
C GLU A 61 -1.87 9.10 27.43
N GLU A 62 -2.27 8.82 26.20
CA GLU A 62 -1.37 8.71 25.07
C GLU A 62 -0.82 10.09 24.76
N ALA A 63 0.21 10.47 25.48
CA ALA A 63 0.88 11.73 25.26
C ALA A 63 1.87 11.56 24.12
N ALA A 64 1.82 12.48 23.13
CA ALA A 64 2.97 12.75 22.28
C ALA A 64 4.24 12.81 23.15
N GLY A 65 5.37 12.32 22.63
CA GLY A 65 6.65 12.41 23.32
C GLY A 65 6.93 13.82 23.87
N GLU A 66 7.95 14.00 24.73
CA GLU A 66 8.31 15.32 25.31
C GLU A 66 8.55 16.40 24.23
N ASP A 67 8.78 15.98 22.97
CA ASP A 67 8.98 16.81 21.77
C ASP A 67 7.69 17.10 21.00
N GLY A 68 6.56 16.48 21.37
CA GLY A 68 5.26 16.63 20.71
C GLY A 68 5.10 15.76 19.45
N LEU A 69 5.94 14.73 19.27
CA LEU A 69 5.86 13.76 18.18
C LEU A 69 5.20 12.47 18.66
N TYR A 70 4.59 11.74 17.72
CA TYR A 70 4.01 10.41 17.91
C TYR A 70 4.91 9.35 17.30
N SER A 71 4.91 8.14 17.88
CA SER A 71 5.54 6.95 17.32
C SER A 71 4.47 5.91 16.97
N ILE A 72 4.75 5.05 15.99
CA ILE A 72 3.89 3.89 15.74
C ILE A 72 3.88 2.93 16.93
N ASP A 73 4.92 2.93 17.75
CA ASP A 73 5.02 2.11 18.97
C ASP A 73 4.05 2.56 20.09
N ASP A 74 3.40 3.72 19.93
CA ASP A 74 2.39 4.23 20.86
C ASP A 74 1.01 3.58 20.64
N PHE A 75 0.85 2.74 19.61
CA PHE A 75 -0.43 2.15 19.22
C PHE A 75 -0.41 0.62 19.26
N ASP A 76 -1.49 0.05 19.79
CA ASP A 76 -1.76 -1.38 19.67
C ASP A 76 -2.40 -1.70 18.30
N ASN A 77 -2.32 -2.97 17.86
CA ASN A 77 -2.96 -3.43 16.63
C ASN A 77 -4.26 -4.22 16.85
N VAL A 78 -4.65 -4.43 18.11
CA VAL A 78 -5.87 -5.13 18.52
C VAL A 78 -6.61 -4.27 19.54
N THR A 79 -7.93 -4.16 19.41
CA THR A 79 -8.74 -3.38 20.35
C THR A 79 -8.65 -3.92 21.77
N SER A 80 -8.50 -3.01 22.73
CA SER A 80 -8.61 -3.28 24.16
C SER A 80 -10.01 -2.99 24.72
N ASN A 81 -10.95 -2.54 23.90
CA ASN A 81 -12.32 -2.21 24.30
C ASN A 81 -12.97 -3.35 25.09
N GLU A 82 -13.55 -3.01 26.23
CA GLU A 82 -14.19 -3.94 27.15
C GLU A 82 -15.71 -3.72 27.23
N GLY A 83 -16.46 -4.78 27.49
CA GLY A 83 -17.91 -4.71 27.69
C GLY A 83 -18.59 -6.04 27.50
N GLU A 84 -19.89 -6.07 27.77
CA GLU A 84 -20.73 -7.23 27.47
C GLU A 84 -21.31 -7.05 26.06
N ALA A 85 -20.94 -7.94 25.14
CA ALA A 85 -21.46 -7.93 23.78
C ALA A 85 -22.99 -8.11 23.80
N ILE A 86 -23.70 -7.34 22.97
CA ILE A 86 -25.11 -7.61 22.69
C ILE A 86 -25.24 -8.79 21.71
N ASP A 87 -26.43 -9.36 21.63
CA ASP A 87 -26.73 -10.41 20.66
C ASP A 87 -27.00 -9.78 19.30
N GLY A 88 -26.19 -10.08 18.29
CA GLY A 88 -26.24 -9.46 16.97
C GLY A 88 -25.72 -8.02 16.94
N GLY A 89 -26.44 -7.15 16.26
CA GLY A 89 -26.09 -5.75 16.06
C GLY A 89 -25.40 -5.52 14.71
N SER A 90 -25.01 -4.27 14.47
CA SER A 90 -24.36 -3.88 13.22
C SER A 90 -23.25 -2.88 13.44
N ILE A 91 -22.31 -2.82 12.50
CA ILE A 91 -21.28 -1.78 12.40
C ILE A 91 -21.36 -1.05 11.06
N THR A 92 -20.89 0.19 11.06
CA THR A 92 -20.64 0.95 9.82
C THR A 92 -19.13 1.09 9.61
N PHE A 93 -18.63 0.49 8.51
CA PHE A 93 -17.25 0.63 8.07
C PHE A 93 -17.14 1.76 7.06
N GLY A 94 -16.27 2.72 7.33
CA GLY A 94 -15.96 3.83 6.42
C GLY A 94 -14.80 3.49 5.50
N LEU A 95 -15.05 3.24 4.22
CA LEU A 95 -14.01 3.18 3.20
C LEU A 95 -13.54 4.60 2.90
N VAL A 96 -12.40 4.99 3.48
CA VAL A 96 -11.85 6.34 3.28
C VAL A 96 -11.20 6.43 1.91
N SER A 97 -11.87 7.13 1.02
CA SER A 97 -11.41 7.33 -0.36
C SER A 97 -12.01 8.61 -0.95
N ASP A 98 -11.28 9.29 -1.80
CA ASP A 98 -11.78 10.37 -2.65
C ASP A 98 -12.32 9.87 -3.99
N THR A 99 -12.11 8.58 -4.30
CA THR A 99 -12.64 7.87 -5.46
C THR A 99 -13.63 6.79 -5.04
N ALA A 100 -14.62 6.53 -5.90
CA ALA A 100 -15.55 5.42 -5.72
C ALA A 100 -14.83 4.08 -5.95
N PHE A 101 -15.32 3.00 -5.31
CA PHE A 101 -14.92 1.65 -5.74
C PHE A 101 -15.52 1.33 -7.11
N GLU A 102 -14.77 0.61 -7.95
CA GLU A 102 -15.19 0.31 -9.32
C GLU A 102 -16.27 -0.77 -9.39
N GLY A 103 -16.37 -1.61 -8.37
CA GLY A 103 -17.30 -2.71 -8.26
C GLY A 103 -16.86 -3.98 -9.01
N THR A 104 -15.54 -4.16 -9.21
CA THR A 104 -14.98 -5.44 -9.65
C THR A 104 -14.73 -6.33 -8.42
N LEU A 105 -15.83 -6.88 -7.88
CA LEU A 105 -15.86 -7.51 -6.58
C LEU A 105 -15.53 -9.01 -6.64
N ASN A 106 -14.33 -9.34 -7.07
CA ASN A 106 -13.79 -10.69 -7.04
C ASN A 106 -12.27 -10.67 -7.07
N TYR A 107 -11.60 -11.45 -6.23
CA TYR A 107 -10.13 -11.49 -6.10
C TYR A 107 -9.42 -11.81 -7.42
N ASN A 108 -10.04 -12.62 -8.28
CA ASN A 108 -9.44 -13.01 -9.55
C ASN A 108 -9.43 -11.88 -10.60
N PHE A 109 -10.21 -10.80 -10.41
CA PHE A 109 -10.40 -9.76 -11.44
C PHE A 109 -10.14 -8.33 -10.98
N TYR A 110 -10.20 -8.01 -9.66
CA TYR A 110 -10.05 -6.64 -9.18
C TYR A 110 -8.64 -6.08 -9.45
N SER A 111 -8.53 -4.75 -9.59
CA SER A 111 -7.27 -4.02 -9.75
C SER A 111 -7.05 -2.92 -8.72
N GLY A 112 -8.13 -2.35 -8.16
CA GLY A 112 -8.06 -1.21 -7.25
C GLY A 112 -8.19 -1.58 -5.77
N ASN A 113 -7.43 -0.88 -4.90
CA ASN A 113 -7.54 -1.05 -3.45
C ASN A 113 -8.96 -0.82 -2.90
N PRO A 114 -9.78 0.15 -3.39
CA PRO A 114 -11.15 0.30 -2.92
C PRO A 114 -12.02 -0.96 -3.09
N ASP A 115 -11.81 -1.72 -4.18
CA ASP A 115 -12.57 -2.95 -4.42
C ASP A 115 -12.16 -4.07 -3.45
N VAL A 116 -10.87 -4.24 -3.14
CA VAL A 116 -10.43 -5.25 -2.16
C VAL A 116 -10.93 -4.95 -0.76
N GLN A 117 -11.05 -3.66 -0.38
CA GLN A 117 -11.65 -3.26 0.90
C GLN A 117 -13.14 -3.66 1.01
N VAL A 118 -13.84 -3.86 -0.11
CA VAL A 118 -15.19 -4.41 -0.15
C VAL A 118 -15.15 -5.94 -0.10
N ILE A 119 -14.28 -6.57 -0.92
CA ILE A 119 -14.22 -8.03 -1.09
C ILE A 119 -13.88 -8.73 0.23
N GLN A 120 -12.96 -8.22 1.02
CA GLN A 120 -12.50 -8.83 2.28
C GLN A 120 -13.60 -9.06 3.32
N TRP A 121 -14.78 -8.44 3.18
CA TRP A 121 -15.90 -8.66 4.08
C TRP A 121 -16.69 -9.93 3.76
N PHE A 122 -16.70 -10.35 2.48
CA PHE A 122 -17.50 -11.49 2.05
C PHE A 122 -16.71 -12.65 1.45
N ASP A 123 -15.42 -12.44 1.14
CA ASP A 123 -14.55 -13.48 0.59
C ASP A 123 -13.17 -13.43 1.23
N GLU A 124 -12.47 -14.55 1.25
CA GLU A 124 -11.19 -14.70 1.95
C GLU A 124 -10.25 -15.66 1.21
N PRO A 125 -8.93 -15.67 1.54
CA PRO A 125 -8.01 -16.67 1.00
C PRO A 125 -8.26 -18.05 1.65
N LEU A 126 -8.00 -19.13 0.91
CA LEU A 126 -8.05 -20.49 1.44
C LEU A 126 -6.95 -20.80 2.48
N LEU A 127 -5.80 -20.14 2.37
CA LEU A 127 -4.73 -20.20 3.37
C LEU A 127 -4.66 -18.89 4.16
N THR A 128 -4.23 -18.98 5.41
CA THR A 128 -3.87 -17.84 6.27
C THR A 128 -2.37 -17.85 6.55
N TRP A 129 -1.85 -16.79 7.11
CA TRP A 129 -0.44 -16.63 7.47
C TRP A 129 -0.29 -16.13 8.90
N ASP A 130 0.91 -16.31 9.45
CA ASP A 130 1.31 -15.82 10.76
C ASP A 130 1.86 -14.38 10.69
N GLU A 131 2.37 -13.88 11.81
CA GLU A 131 3.00 -12.56 11.93
C GLU A 131 4.26 -12.36 11.05
N ASN A 132 4.86 -13.45 10.58
CA ASN A 132 6.02 -13.46 9.68
C ASN A 132 5.62 -13.69 8.22
N TYR A 133 4.32 -13.60 7.94
CA TYR A 133 3.72 -13.83 6.61
C TYR A 133 3.92 -15.25 6.05
N VAL A 134 4.23 -16.23 6.88
CA VAL A 134 4.33 -17.63 6.47
C VAL A 134 2.96 -18.30 6.51
N TYR A 135 2.59 -19.00 5.44
CA TYR A 135 1.32 -19.74 5.39
C TYR A 135 1.20 -20.71 6.56
N THR A 136 0.03 -20.71 7.18
CA THR A 136 -0.34 -21.65 8.25
C THR A 136 -1.42 -22.62 7.79
N ASN A 137 -1.65 -23.65 8.60
CA ASN A 137 -2.73 -24.61 8.40
C ASN A 137 -4.02 -24.23 9.16
N ASP A 138 -4.18 -22.94 9.53
CA ASP A 138 -5.36 -22.45 10.25
C ASP A 138 -6.44 -21.85 9.31
N GLY A 139 -6.15 -21.76 8.00
CA GLY A 139 -7.07 -21.28 6.96
C GLY A 139 -8.20 -22.25 6.64
N ALA A 140 -9.01 -21.90 5.63
CA ALA A 140 -10.06 -22.75 5.06
C ALA A 140 -9.50 -23.99 4.36
N ALA A 141 -8.21 -23.98 4.03
CA ALA A 141 -7.45 -25.14 3.58
C ALA A 141 -6.19 -25.35 4.44
N THR A 142 -5.61 -26.53 4.31
CA THR A 142 -4.29 -26.89 4.84
C THR A 142 -3.37 -27.24 3.68
N TYR A 143 -2.06 -27.22 3.89
CA TYR A 143 -1.09 -27.65 2.88
C TYR A 143 0.00 -28.55 3.46
N GLU A 144 0.54 -29.40 2.60
CA GLU A 144 1.74 -30.21 2.82
C GLU A 144 2.65 -30.06 1.59
N THR A 145 3.96 -30.12 1.76
CA THR A 145 4.94 -30.04 0.67
C THR A 145 5.70 -31.35 0.50
N SER A 146 6.11 -31.66 -0.73
CA SER A 146 7.08 -32.74 -1.01
C SER A 146 8.44 -32.46 -0.34
N GLU A 147 9.29 -33.50 -0.25
CA GLU A 147 10.64 -33.36 0.36
C GLU A 147 11.53 -32.34 -0.35
N ASP A 148 11.32 -32.14 -1.65
CA ASP A 148 12.06 -31.19 -2.49
C ASP A 148 11.34 -29.84 -2.63
N GLY A 149 10.20 -29.66 -1.96
CA GLY A 149 9.43 -28.41 -1.97
C GLY A 149 8.73 -28.09 -3.28
N SER A 150 8.83 -28.94 -4.33
CA SER A 150 8.29 -28.64 -5.66
C SER A 150 6.80 -28.93 -5.82
N VAL A 151 6.23 -29.80 -4.98
CA VAL A 151 4.81 -30.17 -5.02
C VAL A 151 4.14 -29.77 -3.72
N PHE A 152 3.07 -29.00 -3.85
CA PHE A 152 2.19 -28.63 -2.76
C PHE A 152 0.88 -29.40 -2.87
N THR A 153 0.50 -30.11 -1.81
CA THR A 153 -0.80 -30.77 -1.68
C THR A 153 -1.68 -29.94 -0.76
N PHE A 154 -2.74 -29.38 -1.29
CA PHE A 154 -3.71 -28.56 -0.55
C PHE A 154 -4.97 -29.37 -0.25
N THR A 155 -5.52 -29.24 0.96
CA THR A 155 -6.76 -29.88 1.37
C THR A 155 -7.74 -28.87 1.94
N ILE A 156 -8.84 -28.61 1.22
CA ILE A 156 -9.94 -27.73 1.66
C ILE A 156 -10.75 -28.44 2.75
N ARG A 157 -11.12 -27.74 3.82
CA ARG A 157 -11.92 -28.31 4.92
C ARG A 157 -13.32 -28.70 4.43
N ASP A 158 -13.88 -29.77 4.97
CA ASP A 158 -15.18 -30.33 4.54
C ASP A 158 -16.35 -29.35 4.71
N ASN A 159 -16.27 -28.42 5.66
CA ASN A 159 -17.32 -27.48 6.01
C ASN A 159 -17.16 -26.09 5.35
N VAL A 160 -16.27 -25.94 4.36
CA VAL A 160 -16.14 -24.71 3.59
C VAL A 160 -17.10 -24.74 2.42
N ASN A 161 -18.07 -23.81 2.42
CA ASN A 161 -19.09 -23.69 1.39
C ASN A 161 -19.18 -22.25 0.88
N TRP A 162 -19.53 -22.08 -0.40
CA TRP A 162 -19.94 -20.80 -0.95
C TRP A 162 -21.22 -20.28 -0.28
N HIS A 163 -21.49 -19.00 -0.35
CA HIS A 163 -22.67 -18.35 0.25
C HIS A 163 -24.01 -18.90 -0.27
N ASP A 164 -24.03 -19.52 -1.43
CA ASP A 164 -25.23 -20.18 -1.99
C ASP A 164 -25.41 -21.64 -1.48
N GLY A 165 -24.50 -22.10 -0.62
CA GLY A 165 -24.51 -23.40 0.01
C GLY A 165 -23.85 -24.54 -0.79
N GLU A 166 -23.34 -24.26 -1.99
CA GLU A 166 -22.53 -25.24 -2.72
C GLU A 166 -21.13 -25.38 -2.07
N PRO A 167 -20.51 -26.58 -2.02
CA PRO A 167 -19.20 -26.74 -1.41
C PRO A 167 -18.12 -26.03 -2.21
N VAL A 168 -17.14 -25.42 -1.54
CA VAL A 168 -15.88 -24.99 -2.17
C VAL A 168 -15.04 -26.23 -2.45
N THR A 169 -14.63 -26.42 -3.71
CA THR A 169 -13.98 -27.65 -4.17
C THR A 169 -12.59 -27.40 -4.76
N ALA A 170 -11.79 -28.47 -4.87
CA ALA A 170 -10.52 -28.44 -5.60
C ALA A 170 -10.69 -28.05 -7.08
N GLU A 171 -11.84 -28.35 -7.68
CA GLU A 171 -12.19 -27.94 -9.04
C GLU A 171 -12.43 -26.43 -9.15
N ASP A 172 -12.93 -25.76 -8.10
CA ASP A 172 -13.06 -24.28 -8.06
C ASP A 172 -11.69 -23.62 -7.99
N TRP A 173 -10.76 -24.24 -7.27
CA TRP A 173 -9.38 -23.71 -7.18
C TRP A 173 -8.60 -23.93 -8.48
N LEU A 174 -8.68 -25.11 -9.09
CA LEU A 174 -8.15 -25.36 -10.44
C LEU A 174 -8.77 -24.37 -11.45
N PHE A 175 -10.09 -24.15 -11.38
CA PHE A 175 -10.79 -23.26 -12.31
C PHE A 175 -10.29 -21.81 -12.21
N ALA A 176 -9.95 -21.31 -11.02
CA ALA A 176 -9.32 -20.00 -10.88
C ALA A 176 -8.00 -19.91 -11.66
N HIS A 177 -7.15 -20.96 -11.57
CA HIS A 177 -5.91 -21.03 -12.33
C HIS A 177 -6.14 -21.17 -13.85
N GLU A 178 -7.15 -21.92 -14.27
CA GLU A 178 -7.54 -22.04 -15.68
C GLU A 178 -8.01 -20.70 -16.24
N VAL A 179 -8.78 -19.93 -15.47
CA VAL A 179 -9.27 -18.59 -15.88
C VAL A 179 -8.13 -17.58 -15.96
N ILE A 180 -7.29 -17.50 -14.95
CA ILE A 180 -6.16 -16.55 -14.93
C ILE A 180 -5.11 -16.91 -16.00
N GLY A 181 -4.87 -18.21 -16.21
CA GLY A 181 -3.97 -18.70 -17.27
C GLY A 181 -4.54 -18.64 -18.67
N HIS A 182 -5.82 -18.33 -18.85
CA HIS A 182 -6.46 -18.33 -20.18
C HIS A 182 -5.95 -17.18 -21.07
N PRO A 183 -5.73 -17.38 -22.39
CA PRO A 183 -5.28 -16.32 -23.30
C PRO A 183 -6.22 -15.11 -23.40
N ASP A 184 -7.51 -15.28 -23.12
CA ASP A 184 -8.51 -14.21 -23.14
C ASP A 184 -8.72 -13.56 -21.76
N TYR A 185 -7.90 -13.90 -20.76
CA TYR A 185 -7.94 -13.25 -19.46
C TYR A 185 -7.37 -11.83 -19.57
N ASP A 186 -8.17 -10.83 -19.16
CA ASP A 186 -7.83 -9.40 -19.22
C ASP A 186 -7.52 -8.79 -17.85
N GLY A 187 -7.45 -9.61 -16.79
CA GLY A 187 -7.15 -9.16 -15.43
C GLY A 187 -5.65 -9.06 -15.14
N PRO A 188 -5.28 -8.54 -13.95
CA PRO A 188 -3.90 -8.23 -13.63
C PRO A 188 -3.10 -9.38 -12.98
N ARG A 189 -3.67 -10.60 -12.85
CA ARG A 189 -3.07 -11.67 -12.02
C ARG A 189 -2.06 -12.55 -12.73
N TYR A 190 -2.15 -12.69 -14.05
CA TYR A 190 -1.21 -13.54 -14.77
C TYR A 190 0.20 -12.92 -14.74
N GLY A 191 1.16 -13.66 -14.19
CA GLY A 191 2.53 -13.17 -14.01
C GLY A 191 3.48 -14.29 -13.55
N ALA A 192 4.58 -13.90 -12.92
CA ALA A 192 5.67 -14.81 -12.53
C ALA A 192 5.21 -15.97 -11.64
N ASP A 193 4.29 -15.72 -10.70
CA ASP A 193 3.78 -16.76 -9.80
C ASP A 193 3.00 -17.84 -10.57
N PHE A 194 2.24 -17.43 -11.59
CA PHE A 194 1.50 -18.37 -12.45
C PHE A 194 2.43 -19.10 -13.44
N THR A 195 3.38 -18.39 -14.09
CA THR A 195 4.31 -19.02 -15.02
C THR A 195 5.29 -19.99 -14.32
N ASN A 196 5.42 -19.91 -13.00
CA ASN A 196 6.14 -20.89 -12.19
C ASN A 196 5.42 -22.23 -12.00
N ILE A 197 4.14 -22.35 -12.40
CA ILE A 197 3.39 -23.61 -12.36
C ILE A 197 3.71 -24.42 -13.62
N GLU A 198 4.05 -25.71 -13.46
CA GLU A 198 4.38 -26.60 -14.59
C GLU A 198 3.22 -26.65 -15.61
N GLY A 199 3.52 -26.35 -16.87
CA GLY A 199 2.57 -26.37 -17.97
C GLY A 199 1.62 -25.16 -18.07
N MET A 200 1.79 -24.14 -17.23
CA MET A 200 0.97 -22.94 -17.29
C MET A 200 1.25 -22.11 -18.55
N GLU A 201 2.51 -21.96 -18.95
CA GLU A 201 2.86 -21.21 -20.17
C GLU A 201 2.33 -21.90 -21.43
N GLU A 202 2.41 -23.24 -21.53
CA GLU A 202 1.85 -24.00 -22.65
C GLU A 202 0.32 -23.85 -22.71
N TYR A 203 -0.34 -23.84 -21.56
CA TYR A 203 -1.78 -23.60 -21.48
C TYR A 203 -2.13 -22.18 -21.94
N HIS A 204 -1.44 -21.16 -21.41
CA HIS A 204 -1.66 -19.75 -21.77
C HIS A 204 -1.44 -19.49 -23.26
N ASN A 205 -0.43 -20.12 -23.87
CA ASN A 205 -0.13 -19.97 -25.29
C ASN A 205 -1.06 -20.80 -26.21
N GLY A 206 -2.01 -21.57 -25.64
CA GLY A 206 -2.90 -22.44 -26.39
C GLY A 206 -2.21 -23.67 -27.00
N GLU A 207 -1.04 -24.05 -26.45
CA GLU A 207 -0.29 -25.23 -26.84
C GLU A 207 -0.74 -26.49 -26.10
N ALA A 208 -1.42 -26.33 -24.96
CA ALA A 208 -2.03 -27.37 -24.15
C ALA A 208 -3.49 -27.05 -23.79
N ASP A 209 -4.33 -28.08 -23.65
CA ASP A 209 -5.72 -27.92 -23.22
C ASP A 209 -5.89 -27.88 -21.69
N THR A 210 -4.84 -28.17 -20.92
CA THR A 210 -4.83 -28.25 -19.45
C THR A 210 -3.48 -27.82 -18.89
N ILE A 211 -3.47 -27.39 -17.65
CA ILE A 211 -2.24 -27.05 -16.90
C ILE A 211 -1.70 -28.35 -16.30
N SER A 212 -0.57 -28.85 -16.83
CA SER A 212 -0.07 -30.19 -16.46
C SER A 212 0.41 -30.29 -15.00
N GLY A 213 0.80 -29.17 -14.40
CA GLY A 213 1.28 -29.11 -13.02
C GLY A 213 0.16 -29.03 -11.98
N ILE A 214 -1.12 -29.05 -12.36
CA ILE A 214 -2.22 -29.02 -11.39
C ILE A 214 -3.05 -30.30 -11.54
N GLU A 215 -3.18 -31.06 -10.44
CA GLU A 215 -3.95 -32.31 -10.38
C GLU A 215 -5.01 -32.25 -9.29
N VAL A 216 -6.28 -32.43 -9.64
CA VAL A 216 -7.36 -32.65 -8.68
C VAL A 216 -7.37 -34.11 -8.24
N ILE A 217 -6.96 -34.36 -7.00
CA ILE A 217 -6.87 -35.71 -6.42
C ILE A 217 -8.25 -36.20 -6.01
N ASP A 218 -9.03 -35.35 -5.37
CA ASP A 218 -10.43 -35.59 -5.01
C ASP A 218 -11.21 -34.27 -4.87
N GLU A 219 -12.45 -34.31 -4.41
CA GLU A 219 -13.32 -33.13 -4.30
C GLU A 219 -12.71 -31.97 -3.49
N LYS A 220 -11.85 -32.27 -2.53
CA LYS A 220 -11.27 -31.28 -1.59
C LYS A 220 -9.76 -31.18 -1.70
N THR A 221 -9.10 -32.03 -2.48
CA THR A 221 -7.64 -32.11 -2.54
C THR A 221 -7.10 -31.75 -3.91
N LEU A 222 -6.19 -30.78 -3.95
CA LEU A 222 -5.49 -30.26 -5.13
C LEU A 222 -3.99 -30.42 -4.95
N GLU A 223 -3.27 -30.88 -5.96
CA GLU A 223 -1.81 -30.81 -6.02
C GLU A 223 -1.36 -29.78 -7.06
N ILE A 224 -0.37 -28.95 -6.71
CA ILE A 224 0.27 -28.01 -7.63
C ILE A 224 1.77 -28.30 -7.65
N THR A 225 2.33 -28.47 -8.85
CA THR A 225 3.76 -28.64 -9.11
C THR A 225 4.36 -27.34 -9.63
N TYR A 226 5.38 -26.84 -8.95
CA TYR A 226 6.12 -25.64 -9.30
C TYR A 226 7.45 -25.97 -9.99
N LEU A 227 7.83 -25.18 -10.98
CA LEU A 227 9.07 -25.33 -11.75
C LEU A 227 10.29 -24.89 -10.94
N ASN A 228 10.15 -23.78 -10.21
CA ASN A 228 11.18 -23.24 -9.34
C ASN A 228 10.68 -23.22 -7.90
N VAL A 229 11.45 -23.82 -7.02
CA VAL A 229 11.17 -23.88 -5.60
C VAL A 229 11.83 -22.68 -4.93
N SER A 230 11.04 -21.84 -4.29
CA SER A 230 11.51 -20.64 -3.60
C SER A 230 10.75 -20.44 -2.29
N PRO A 231 11.33 -19.71 -1.31
CA PRO A 231 10.64 -19.33 -0.08
C PRO A 231 9.31 -18.60 -0.33
N SER A 232 9.20 -17.84 -1.41
CA SER A 232 7.99 -17.12 -1.78
C SER A 232 6.75 -18.02 -1.93
N LEU A 233 6.95 -19.32 -2.23
CA LEU A 233 5.86 -20.30 -2.27
C LEU A 233 5.19 -20.54 -0.91
N VAL A 234 5.85 -20.20 0.19
CA VAL A 234 5.27 -20.30 1.55
C VAL A 234 4.98 -18.94 2.18
N THR A 235 5.28 -17.84 1.47
CA THR A 235 5.11 -16.46 1.95
C THR A 235 4.29 -15.57 1.01
N GLY A 236 3.46 -16.12 0.10
CA GLY A 236 2.53 -15.30 -0.68
C GLY A 236 2.38 -15.64 -2.16
N SER A 237 3.29 -16.40 -2.78
CA SER A 237 3.25 -16.68 -4.22
C SER A 237 2.23 -17.75 -4.65
N VAL A 238 1.56 -18.41 -3.72
CA VAL A 238 0.47 -19.34 -4.05
C VAL A 238 -0.83 -18.56 -4.21
N TRP A 239 -1.52 -18.73 -5.35
CA TRP A 239 -2.84 -18.15 -5.54
C TRP A 239 -3.89 -18.91 -4.73
N THR A 240 -4.42 -18.29 -3.68
CA THR A 240 -5.27 -18.93 -2.66
C THR A 240 -6.75 -18.60 -2.79
N TYR A 241 -7.17 -17.94 -3.86
CA TYR A 241 -8.56 -17.51 -4.08
C TYR A 241 -9.23 -18.38 -5.16
N PRO A 242 -10.11 -19.32 -4.79
CA PRO A 242 -10.87 -20.12 -5.75
C PRO A 242 -11.88 -19.28 -6.52
N LEU A 243 -12.40 -19.81 -7.61
CA LEU A 243 -13.46 -19.19 -8.42
C LEU A 243 -14.63 -20.18 -8.57
N ALA A 244 -15.83 -19.76 -8.18
CA ALA A 244 -17.03 -20.60 -8.18
C ALA A 244 -17.38 -21.15 -9.57
N LYS A 245 -16.91 -22.36 -9.89
CA LYS A 245 -17.05 -23.00 -11.21
C LYS A 245 -18.52 -23.20 -11.61
N HIS A 246 -19.40 -23.46 -10.64
CA HIS A 246 -20.84 -23.60 -10.88
C HIS A 246 -21.52 -22.30 -11.33
N ILE A 247 -20.92 -21.14 -11.07
CA ILE A 247 -21.40 -19.82 -11.52
C ILE A 247 -20.73 -19.40 -12.82
N PHE A 248 -19.40 -19.52 -12.89
CA PHE A 248 -18.60 -18.95 -13.98
C PHE A 248 -18.30 -19.94 -15.11
N GLY A 249 -18.43 -21.25 -14.88
CA GLY A 249 -17.94 -22.28 -15.80
C GLY A 249 -18.61 -22.33 -17.18
N ASP A 250 -19.78 -21.72 -17.34
CA ASP A 250 -20.48 -21.61 -18.65
C ASP A 250 -20.25 -20.25 -19.34
N MET A 251 -19.43 -19.34 -18.73
CA MET A 251 -19.13 -18.01 -19.27
C MET A 251 -17.84 -18.04 -20.10
N GLU A 252 -17.77 -17.20 -21.14
CA GLU A 252 -16.50 -16.91 -21.79
C GLU A 252 -15.61 -16.11 -20.85
N VAL A 253 -14.31 -16.42 -20.77
CA VAL A 253 -13.37 -15.79 -19.83
C VAL A 253 -13.35 -14.26 -19.97
N ALA A 254 -13.33 -13.76 -21.21
CA ALA A 254 -13.36 -12.32 -21.50
C ALA A 254 -14.62 -11.57 -20.99
N ASP A 255 -15.70 -12.28 -20.67
CA ASP A 255 -16.95 -11.67 -20.18
C ASP A 255 -17.10 -11.76 -18.67
N MET A 256 -16.25 -12.52 -17.96
CA MET A 256 -16.40 -12.82 -16.52
C MET A 256 -16.26 -11.57 -15.64
N SER A 257 -15.24 -10.74 -15.86
CA SER A 257 -14.95 -9.53 -15.07
C SER A 257 -16.08 -8.50 -15.12
N SER A 258 -16.85 -8.49 -16.20
CA SER A 258 -17.99 -7.60 -16.44
C SER A 258 -19.35 -8.21 -16.06
N SER A 259 -19.39 -9.46 -15.63
CA SER A 259 -20.62 -10.20 -15.34
C SER A 259 -21.37 -9.68 -14.11
N ASP A 260 -22.66 -9.97 -14.04
CA ASP A 260 -23.46 -9.67 -12.83
C ASP A 260 -22.94 -10.42 -11.59
N ALA A 261 -22.30 -11.57 -11.77
CA ALA A 261 -21.70 -12.35 -10.69
C ALA A 261 -20.47 -11.69 -10.07
N VAL A 262 -19.83 -10.76 -10.77
CA VAL A 262 -18.73 -9.93 -10.26
C VAL A 262 -19.24 -8.58 -9.79
N ARG A 263 -20.19 -7.97 -10.54
CA ARG A 263 -20.55 -6.57 -10.39
C ARG A 263 -21.77 -6.29 -9.51
N GLN A 264 -22.69 -7.22 -9.38
CA GLN A 264 -23.99 -6.98 -8.73
C GLN A 264 -24.34 -8.02 -7.66
N ASN A 265 -23.97 -9.27 -7.89
CA ASN A 265 -24.30 -10.39 -7.00
C ASN A 265 -23.06 -11.26 -6.75
N PRO A 266 -21.94 -10.66 -6.25
CA PRO A 266 -20.77 -11.45 -5.95
C PRO A 266 -21.04 -12.39 -4.78
N ILE A 267 -20.47 -13.59 -4.84
CA ILE A 267 -20.42 -14.52 -3.70
C ILE A 267 -18.97 -14.81 -3.33
N GLY A 268 -18.77 -15.15 -2.07
CA GLY A 268 -17.54 -15.67 -1.51
C GLY A 268 -17.85 -16.85 -0.59
N PHE A 269 -16.92 -17.17 0.30
CA PHE A 269 -17.10 -18.13 1.39
C PHE A 269 -16.70 -17.54 2.75
N GLY A 270 -16.60 -16.22 2.82
CA GLY A 270 -16.25 -15.44 4.01
C GLY A 270 -17.39 -15.32 5.03
N PRO A 271 -17.14 -14.56 6.13
CA PRO A 271 -18.05 -14.45 7.27
C PRO A 271 -19.34 -13.69 6.98
N PHE A 272 -19.38 -12.86 5.95
CA PHE A 272 -20.58 -12.10 5.60
C PHE A 272 -20.97 -12.31 4.13
N GLU A 273 -22.25 -12.14 3.80
CA GLU A 273 -22.82 -12.25 2.47
C GLU A 273 -23.24 -10.87 1.95
N VAL A 274 -23.08 -10.60 0.68
CA VAL A 274 -23.54 -9.34 0.06
C VAL A 274 -25.08 -9.35 -0.05
N ASP A 275 -25.75 -8.45 0.69
CA ASP A 275 -27.20 -8.22 0.60
C ASP A 275 -27.52 -7.22 -0.53
N SER A 276 -26.83 -6.08 -0.54
CA SER A 276 -27.12 -5.04 -1.53
C SER A 276 -25.91 -4.13 -1.80
N ILE A 277 -25.80 -3.66 -3.06
CA ILE A 277 -24.75 -2.77 -3.53
C ILE A 277 -25.37 -1.49 -4.10
N VAL A 278 -24.92 -0.33 -3.62
CA VAL A 278 -25.07 0.95 -4.30
C VAL A 278 -23.74 1.26 -4.99
N PRO A 279 -23.65 1.13 -6.32
CA PRO A 279 -22.38 1.20 -7.02
C PRO A 279 -21.57 2.44 -6.69
N GLY A 280 -20.33 2.23 -6.24
CA GLY A 280 -19.39 3.30 -5.87
C GLY A 280 -19.71 4.06 -4.58
N GLU A 281 -20.79 3.73 -3.87
CA GLU A 281 -21.22 4.45 -2.67
C GLU A 281 -21.22 3.57 -1.41
N SER A 282 -21.87 2.38 -1.46
CA SER A 282 -22.00 1.53 -0.28
C SER A 282 -22.32 0.08 -0.62
N VAL A 283 -22.03 -0.81 0.34
CA VAL A 283 -22.41 -2.22 0.31
C VAL A 283 -22.97 -2.59 1.68
N VAL A 284 -24.06 -3.32 1.70
CA VAL A 284 -24.63 -3.93 2.92
C VAL A 284 -24.35 -5.42 2.89
N PHE A 285 -23.83 -5.91 3.99
CA PHE A 285 -23.54 -7.33 4.18
C PHE A 285 -24.36 -7.87 5.35
N THR A 286 -24.84 -9.09 5.23
CA THR A 286 -25.49 -9.85 6.29
C THR A 286 -24.62 -11.02 6.69
N LYS A 287 -24.76 -11.50 7.93
CA LYS A 287 -23.93 -12.61 8.40
C LYS A 287 -24.18 -13.90 7.62
N ASN A 288 -23.11 -14.64 7.36
CA ASN A 288 -23.13 -16.01 6.88
C ASN A 288 -23.30 -16.96 8.09
N GLU A 289 -24.53 -17.45 8.34
CA GLU A 289 -24.84 -18.34 9.48
C GLU A 289 -24.08 -19.68 9.40
N ASP A 290 -23.68 -20.10 8.18
CA ASP A 290 -22.97 -21.36 7.90
C ASP A 290 -21.45 -21.17 7.71
N TYR A 291 -20.90 -20.02 8.14
CA TYR A 291 -19.48 -19.73 8.00
C TYR A 291 -18.61 -20.81 8.66
N TRP A 292 -17.59 -21.27 7.97
CA TRP A 292 -16.79 -22.43 8.37
C TRP A 292 -16.03 -22.29 9.70
N ARG A 293 -15.66 -21.05 10.12
CA ARG A 293 -15.07 -20.76 11.44
C ARG A 293 -16.10 -20.59 12.56
N GLY A 294 -17.36 -20.49 12.22
CA GLY A 294 -18.47 -20.25 13.14
C GLY A 294 -19.29 -19.02 12.78
N GLU A 295 -20.58 -19.03 13.16
CA GLU A 295 -21.51 -17.94 12.89
C GLU A 295 -20.96 -16.60 13.40
N PRO A 296 -20.95 -15.52 12.58
CA PRO A 296 -20.58 -14.18 13.02
C PRO A 296 -21.46 -13.64 14.15
N ASN A 297 -20.84 -12.90 15.09
CA ASN A 297 -21.59 -12.28 16.18
C ASN A 297 -22.46 -11.11 15.71
N LEU A 298 -22.01 -10.35 14.69
CA LEU A 298 -22.78 -9.25 14.10
C LEU A 298 -23.81 -9.78 13.11
N ASP A 299 -24.99 -9.14 13.06
CA ASP A 299 -26.03 -9.43 12.07
C ASP A 299 -25.76 -8.76 10.71
N GLU A 300 -25.12 -7.58 10.73
CA GLU A 300 -24.96 -6.73 9.54
C GLU A 300 -23.67 -5.90 9.61
N VAL A 301 -23.05 -5.70 8.45
CA VAL A 301 -21.97 -4.73 8.22
C VAL A 301 -22.41 -3.79 7.10
N VAL A 302 -22.32 -2.48 7.33
CA VAL A 302 -22.56 -1.47 6.30
C VAL A 302 -21.24 -0.81 5.92
N LEU A 303 -20.73 -1.11 4.73
CA LEU A 303 -19.58 -0.39 4.17
C LEU A 303 -20.09 0.82 3.38
N ARG A 304 -19.52 2.00 3.63
CA ARG A 304 -19.78 3.19 2.82
C ARG A 304 -18.53 3.98 2.53
N VAL A 305 -18.47 4.60 1.35
CA VAL A 305 -17.37 5.49 0.99
C VAL A 305 -17.47 6.78 1.81
N VAL A 306 -16.35 7.15 2.42
CA VAL A 306 -16.19 8.37 3.24
C VAL A 306 -15.07 9.21 2.66
N ASN A 307 -15.37 10.47 2.35
CA ASN A 307 -14.34 11.37 1.84
C ASN A 307 -13.32 11.72 2.96
N PRO A 308 -12.00 11.68 2.71
CA PRO A 308 -10.96 12.01 3.70
C PRO A 308 -11.17 13.34 4.42
N SER A 309 -11.77 14.34 3.75
CA SER A 309 -12.07 15.65 4.36
C SER A 309 -13.22 15.65 5.35
N THR A 310 -14.04 14.60 5.40
CA THR A 310 -15.21 14.48 6.30
C THR A 310 -15.08 13.36 7.32
N VAL A 311 -14.02 12.55 7.24
CA VAL A 311 -13.84 11.37 8.09
C VAL A 311 -13.88 11.69 9.58
N VAL A 312 -13.24 12.78 10.00
CA VAL A 312 -13.26 13.24 11.40
C VAL A 312 -14.68 13.51 11.89
N GLN A 313 -15.49 14.20 11.08
CA GLN A 313 -16.89 14.49 11.45
C GLN A 313 -17.72 13.21 11.55
N GLU A 314 -17.51 12.26 10.65
CA GLU A 314 -18.20 10.97 10.64
C GLU A 314 -17.88 10.15 11.90
N LEU A 315 -16.60 10.08 12.29
CA LEU A 315 -16.14 9.43 13.51
C LEU A 315 -16.70 10.13 14.76
N GLN A 316 -16.56 11.46 14.87
CA GLN A 316 -17.04 12.22 16.02
C GLN A 316 -18.55 12.10 16.24
N SER A 317 -19.32 11.99 15.17
CA SER A 317 -20.79 11.86 15.26
C SER A 317 -21.27 10.42 15.51
N GLY A 318 -20.38 9.42 15.48
CA GLY A 318 -20.76 8.01 15.46
C GLY A 318 -21.40 7.60 14.13
N GLY A 319 -21.14 8.33 13.06
CA GLY A 319 -21.62 7.99 11.71
C GLY A 319 -20.92 6.79 11.10
N VAL A 320 -19.70 6.49 11.54
CA VAL A 320 -18.95 5.25 11.27
C VAL A 320 -18.36 4.72 12.57
N ASP A 321 -18.22 3.41 12.67
CA ASP A 321 -17.60 2.74 13.81
C ASP A 321 -16.10 2.60 13.67
N LEU A 322 -15.64 2.38 12.47
CA LEU A 322 -14.22 2.25 12.11
C LEU A 322 -14.03 2.61 10.64
N VAL A 323 -12.79 2.84 10.24
CA VAL A 323 -12.45 3.21 8.87
C VAL A 323 -11.32 2.36 8.31
N SER A 324 -11.17 2.31 7.00
CA SER A 324 -10.11 1.55 6.32
C SER A 324 -8.70 2.09 6.61
N SER A 325 -8.57 3.41 6.78
CA SER A 325 -7.33 4.12 7.08
C SER A 325 -7.67 5.55 7.48
N PHE A 326 -6.96 6.11 8.44
CA PHE A 326 -7.15 7.50 8.86
C PHE A 326 -6.03 8.39 8.31
N PRO A 327 -6.33 9.60 7.77
CA PRO A 327 -5.30 10.54 7.36
C PRO A 327 -4.44 11.00 8.55
N VAL A 328 -3.21 10.49 8.63
CA VAL A 328 -2.32 10.67 9.80
C VAL A 328 -1.94 12.14 10.08
N ASP A 329 -2.01 13.01 9.06
CA ASP A 329 -1.83 14.44 9.21
C ASP A 329 -2.95 15.12 10.03
N GLN A 330 -4.13 14.49 10.11
CA GLN A 330 -5.27 14.97 10.92
C GLN A 330 -5.26 14.38 12.34
N PHE A 331 -4.41 13.38 12.62
CA PHE A 331 -4.41 12.68 13.90
C PHE A 331 -4.10 13.61 15.10
N PRO A 332 -3.10 14.51 15.08
CA PRO A 332 -2.75 15.32 16.25
C PRO A 332 -3.88 16.19 16.80
N GLU A 333 -4.75 16.69 15.93
CA GLU A 333 -5.91 17.49 16.34
C GLU A 333 -7.06 16.63 16.87
N ASN A 334 -7.01 15.31 16.64
CA ASN A 334 -8.06 14.34 16.95
C ASN A 334 -7.61 13.21 17.88
N ALA A 335 -6.36 13.24 18.37
CA ALA A 335 -5.81 12.22 19.25
C ALA A 335 -6.66 11.98 20.52
N GLU A 336 -7.25 13.06 21.06
CA GLU A 336 -8.11 13.06 22.24
C GLU A 336 -9.60 12.73 21.93
N MET A 337 -9.92 12.15 20.76
CA MET A 337 -11.29 11.82 20.39
C MET A 337 -11.83 10.75 21.35
N SER A 338 -12.84 11.11 22.17
CA SER A 338 -13.26 10.35 23.34
C SER A 338 -14.06 9.08 23.06
N ASN A 339 -14.55 8.92 21.84
CA ASN A 339 -15.42 7.80 21.43
C ASN A 339 -14.73 6.73 20.58
N VAL A 340 -13.42 6.81 20.43
CA VAL A 340 -12.63 5.84 19.66
C VAL A 340 -11.37 5.43 20.41
N GLU A 341 -10.94 4.21 20.17
CA GLU A 341 -9.60 3.70 20.43
C GLU A 341 -8.82 3.76 19.14
N TRP A 342 -7.56 4.19 19.20
CA TRP A 342 -6.68 4.28 18.05
C TRP A 342 -5.82 3.03 17.92
N LEU A 343 -5.95 2.33 16.81
CA LEU A 343 -5.06 1.24 16.45
C LEU A 343 -4.03 1.72 15.41
N GLY A 344 -2.84 1.13 15.42
CA GLY A 344 -1.78 1.49 14.49
C GLY A 344 -0.88 0.32 14.12
N ILE A 345 -0.42 0.31 12.89
CA ILE A 345 0.61 -0.60 12.39
C ILE A 345 1.57 0.14 11.46
N VAL A 346 2.77 -0.40 11.30
CA VAL A 346 3.65 0.00 10.19
C VAL A 346 2.99 -0.43 8.89
N ASP A 347 2.74 0.52 7.99
CA ASP A 347 2.14 0.22 6.71
C ASP A 347 3.14 -0.53 5.81
N ARG A 348 2.63 -1.51 5.05
CA ARG A 348 3.40 -2.20 4.01
C ARG A 348 3.55 -1.32 2.77
N ALA A 349 4.10 -0.13 2.98
CA ALA A 349 4.31 0.83 1.91
C ALA A 349 5.40 1.84 2.28
N TYR A 350 6.03 2.38 1.26
CA TYR A 350 6.95 3.50 1.39
C TYR A 350 6.78 4.49 0.25
N THR A 351 7.12 5.76 0.51
CA THR A 351 7.24 6.77 -0.54
C THR A 351 8.70 6.89 -0.98
N TYR A 352 8.93 7.27 -2.22
CA TYR A 352 10.28 7.37 -2.77
C TYR A 352 10.39 8.44 -3.86
N ILE A 353 11.61 8.88 -4.12
CA ILE A 353 11.98 9.61 -5.33
C ILE A 353 12.64 8.62 -6.28
N GLY A 354 12.05 8.43 -7.45
CA GLY A 354 12.59 7.59 -8.52
C GLY A 354 13.28 8.40 -9.60
N PHE A 355 14.34 7.84 -10.19
CA PHE A 355 15.11 8.44 -11.28
C PHE A 355 14.83 7.69 -12.58
N LYS A 356 14.58 8.39 -13.69
CA LYS A 356 14.45 7.78 -15.00
C LYS A 356 15.85 7.48 -15.55
N LEU A 357 16.19 6.19 -15.63
CA LEU A 357 17.52 5.70 -15.98
C LEU A 357 17.56 4.88 -17.27
N GLY A 358 16.44 4.78 -17.97
CA GLY A 358 16.33 3.97 -19.18
C GLY A 358 14.92 3.94 -19.75
N HIS A 359 14.57 2.84 -20.40
CA HIS A 359 13.26 2.63 -21.04
C HIS A 359 12.83 1.15 -20.95
N TRP A 360 11.55 0.90 -21.18
CA TRP A 360 11.00 -0.44 -21.33
C TRP A 360 11.14 -0.92 -22.78
N ASP A 361 11.81 -2.05 -23.01
CA ASP A 361 11.84 -2.72 -24.32
C ASP A 361 10.67 -3.72 -24.41
N ALA A 362 9.61 -3.31 -25.08
CA ALA A 362 8.40 -4.14 -25.23
C ALA A 362 8.62 -5.38 -26.13
N GLU A 363 9.66 -5.41 -26.99
CA GLU A 363 9.99 -6.59 -27.83
C GLU A 363 10.73 -7.64 -27.01
N ALA A 364 11.65 -7.20 -26.13
CA ALA A 364 12.39 -8.08 -25.23
C ALA A 364 11.62 -8.41 -23.94
N GLY A 365 10.64 -7.57 -23.54
CA GLY A 365 9.91 -7.68 -22.28
C GLY A 365 10.81 -7.37 -21.08
N GLU A 366 11.71 -6.41 -21.20
CA GLU A 366 12.66 -6.06 -20.15
C GLU A 366 12.96 -4.57 -20.06
N ASN A 367 13.41 -4.13 -18.88
CA ASN A 367 13.95 -2.80 -18.64
C ASN A 367 15.37 -2.72 -19.21
N VAL A 368 15.73 -1.58 -19.80
CA VAL A 368 17.06 -1.32 -20.37
C VAL A 368 17.57 0.00 -19.83
N SER A 369 18.63 -0.06 -19.02
CA SER A 369 19.34 1.15 -18.57
C SER A 369 20.07 1.82 -19.73
N ASP A 370 19.99 3.16 -19.78
CA ASP A 370 20.66 3.99 -20.77
C ASP A 370 21.65 4.95 -20.08
N PRO A 371 22.97 4.80 -20.30
CA PRO A 371 23.97 5.67 -19.67
C PRO A 371 23.93 7.12 -20.17
N ASP A 372 23.19 7.41 -21.23
CA ASP A 372 23.02 8.75 -21.77
C ASP A 372 21.81 9.49 -21.15
N MET A 373 21.05 8.85 -20.23
CA MET A 373 19.97 9.50 -19.50
C MET A 373 20.50 10.61 -18.59
N LYS A 374 19.72 11.70 -18.47
CA LYS A 374 20.07 12.87 -17.67
C LYS A 374 20.45 12.52 -16.21
N MET A 375 19.76 11.54 -15.63
CA MET A 375 19.97 11.10 -14.24
C MET A 375 20.93 9.90 -14.12
N ALA A 376 21.66 9.52 -15.18
CA ALA A 376 22.54 8.35 -15.17
C ALA A 376 23.74 8.47 -14.22
N ASP A 377 24.20 9.70 -13.96
CA ASP A 377 25.33 9.95 -13.03
C ASP A 377 24.89 9.71 -11.57
N VAL A 378 25.47 8.68 -10.94
CA VAL A 378 25.16 8.30 -9.56
C VAL A 378 25.54 9.40 -8.54
N GLU A 379 26.59 10.18 -8.83
CA GLU A 379 27.00 11.27 -7.93
C GLU A 379 25.95 12.39 -7.90
N LEU A 380 25.26 12.66 -9.02
CA LEU A 380 24.11 13.57 -9.03
C LEU A 380 22.98 13.05 -8.14
N ARG A 381 22.62 11.76 -8.25
CA ARG A 381 21.58 11.14 -7.42
C ARG A 381 21.95 11.12 -5.94
N LYS A 382 23.23 10.83 -5.61
CA LYS A 382 23.76 10.91 -4.24
C LYS A 382 23.58 12.31 -3.65
N ALA A 383 24.00 13.32 -4.38
CA ALA A 383 23.86 14.70 -3.93
C ALA A 383 22.40 15.09 -3.71
N MET A 384 21.52 14.65 -4.58
CA MET A 384 20.08 14.91 -4.45
C MET A 384 19.48 14.26 -3.18
N TRP A 385 19.92 13.06 -2.80
CA TRP A 385 19.45 12.43 -1.56
C TRP A 385 20.02 13.14 -0.31
N HIS A 386 21.32 13.44 -0.27
CA HIS A 386 21.92 14.19 0.85
C HIS A 386 21.33 15.61 1.04
N ALA A 387 20.69 16.16 0.01
CA ALA A 387 20.07 17.49 0.08
C ALA A 387 18.68 17.51 0.75
N VAL A 388 18.09 16.35 1.06
CA VAL A 388 16.71 16.25 1.56
C VAL A 388 16.68 15.77 3.01
N ASP A 389 16.02 16.55 3.87
CA ASP A 389 15.80 16.22 5.29
C ASP A 389 14.43 15.56 5.47
N ASN A 390 14.36 14.25 5.22
CA ASN A 390 13.13 13.47 5.36
C ASN A 390 12.72 13.29 6.83
N THR A 391 13.64 13.35 7.79
CA THR A 391 13.33 13.36 9.22
C THR A 391 12.49 14.58 9.57
N THR A 392 12.96 15.78 9.21
CA THR A 392 12.17 17.01 9.39
C THR A 392 10.84 17.00 8.62
N VAL A 393 10.77 16.34 7.45
CA VAL A 393 9.50 16.14 6.71
C VAL A 393 8.54 15.31 7.55
N GLY A 394 8.97 14.16 8.08
CA GLY A 394 8.14 13.30 8.92
C GLY A 394 7.62 14.03 10.17
N GLU A 395 8.50 14.76 10.86
CA GLU A 395 8.16 15.53 12.06
C GLU A 395 7.17 16.66 11.77
N ARG A 396 7.39 17.45 10.72
CA ARG A 396 6.63 18.68 10.47
C ARG A 396 5.34 18.52 9.68
N PHE A 397 5.30 17.55 8.76
CA PHE A 397 4.11 17.31 7.95
C PHE A 397 3.23 16.20 8.51
N TYR A 398 3.82 15.29 9.31
CA TYR A 398 3.14 14.08 9.77
C TYR A 398 3.29 13.81 11.27
N ASN A 399 3.89 14.74 12.03
CA ASN A 399 4.02 14.68 13.48
C ASN A 399 4.65 13.37 14.00
N GLY A 400 5.60 12.81 13.24
CA GLY A 400 6.28 11.55 13.56
C GLY A 400 5.60 10.30 13.01
N LEU A 401 4.31 10.35 12.60
CA LEU A 401 3.56 9.21 12.04
C LEU A 401 3.95 8.84 10.60
N ARG A 402 4.89 9.56 10.04
CA ARG A 402 5.76 9.13 8.95
C ARG A 402 7.18 9.46 9.35
N TRP A 403 8.11 8.62 9.02
CA TRP A 403 9.51 8.79 9.41
C TRP A 403 10.45 8.49 8.24
N ASN A 404 11.71 8.91 8.37
CA ASN A 404 12.70 8.77 7.31
C ASN A 404 12.81 7.33 6.79
N GLY A 405 12.66 7.16 5.49
CA GLY A 405 12.94 5.91 4.79
C GLY A 405 14.44 5.74 4.57
N THR A 406 14.97 4.59 4.91
CA THR A 406 16.41 4.27 4.82
C THR A 406 16.72 3.34 3.67
N THR A 407 15.88 2.32 3.43
CA THR A 407 16.04 1.31 2.39
C THR A 407 14.73 1.03 1.67
N LEU A 408 14.76 0.23 0.61
CA LEU A 408 13.59 -0.12 -0.22
C LEU A 408 12.83 -1.37 0.28
N ILE A 409 13.25 -1.95 1.41
CA ILE A 409 12.47 -2.92 2.17
C ILE A 409 11.99 -2.20 3.45
N PRO A 410 10.69 -1.95 3.60
CA PRO A 410 10.17 -1.22 4.76
C PRO A 410 10.16 -2.04 6.05
N PRO A 411 10.11 -1.39 7.24
CA PRO A 411 10.08 -2.08 8.54
C PRO A 411 8.82 -2.94 8.80
N SER A 412 7.83 -2.91 7.91
CA SER A 412 6.72 -3.88 7.92
C SER A 412 7.16 -5.32 7.63
N HIS A 413 8.40 -5.53 7.17
CA HIS A 413 9.07 -6.82 7.08
C HIS A 413 10.26 -6.86 8.04
N PRO A 414 10.04 -6.94 9.35
CA PRO A 414 11.07 -6.68 10.35
C PRO A 414 12.26 -7.66 10.30
N GLU A 415 12.05 -8.89 9.83
CA GLU A 415 13.13 -9.88 9.69
C GLU A 415 14.07 -9.59 8.53
N PHE A 416 13.65 -8.78 7.56
CA PHE A 416 14.37 -8.50 6.31
C PHE A 416 14.76 -7.03 6.14
N HIS A 417 14.15 -6.12 6.91
CA HIS A 417 14.54 -4.73 6.92
C HIS A 417 15.89 -4.57 7.62
N ASP A 418 16.86 -3.98 6.93
CA ASP A 418 18.17 -3.69 7.52
C ASP A 418 18.11 -2.46 8.43
N GLU A 419 17.81 -2.65 9.71
CA GLU A 419 17.80 -1.60 10.73
C GLU A 419 19.15 -0.93 10.94
N THR A 420 20.26 -1.56 10.49
CA THR A 420 21.61 -1.01 10.61
C THR A 420 21.97 -0.07 9.48
N ASN A 421 21.19 -0.09 8.39
CA ASN A 421 21.37 0.78 7.24
C ASN A 421 20.59 2.09 7.43
N GLU A 422 21.30 3.14 7.78
CA GLU A 422 20.73 4.48 8.03
C GLU A 422 20.38 5.22 6.72
N GLY A 423 20.57 4.59 5.55
CA GLY A 423 20.43 5.23 4.25
C GLY A 423 21.47 6.32 4.06
N ARG A 424 21.05 7.51 3.61
CA ARG A 424 21.94 8.66 3.49
C ARG A 424 21.48 9.81 4.36
N GLU A 425 22.41 10.26 5.21
CA GLU A 425 22.20 11.38 6.12
C GLU A 425 21.97 12.69 5.36
N TYR A 426 21.07 13.53 5.84
CA TYR A 426 20.90 14.89 5.35
C TYR A 426 22.17 15.72 5.60
N ASP A 427 22.88 16.04 4.56
CA ASP A 427 24.11 16.86 4.57
C ASP A 427 24.22 17.68 3.27
N PRO A 428 23.61 18.86 3.21
CA PRO A 428 23.67 19.70 2.01
C PRO A 428 25.08 20.26 1.73
N GLU A 429 25.99 20.28 2.72
CA GLU A 429 27.40 20.65 2.49
C GLU A 429 28.12 19.52 1.76
N LEU A 430 27.91 18.27 2.17
CA LEU A 430 28.40 17.09 1.46
C LEU A 430 27.79 16.99 0.04
N ALA A 431 26.49 17.25 -0.09
CA ALA A 431 25.83 17.28 -1.40
C ALA A 431 26.51 18.26 -2.38
N ASN A 432 26.81 19.49 -1.91
CA ASN A 432 27.56 20.46 -2.70
C ASN A 432 28.97 19.98 -3.06
N GLN A 433 29.69 19.36 -2.11
CA GLN A 433 31.02 18.82 -2.34
C GLN A 433 30.99 17.71 -3.41
N ILE A 434 30.01 16.79 -3.35
CA ILE A 434 29.83 15.72 -4.33
C ILE A 434 29.63 16.32 -5.73
N LEU A 435 28.75 17.31 -5.88
CA LEU A 435 28.52 17.98 -7.16
C LEU A 435 29.76 18.69 -7.68
N ASP A 436 30.51 19.39 -6.82
CA ASP A 436 31.77 20.04 -7.21
C ASP A 436 32.81 19.03 -7.69
N GLU A 437 32.97 17.89 -6.99
CA GLU A 437 33.92 16.83 -7.34
C GLU A 437 33.50 16.10 -8.63
N ALA A 438 32.19 15.97 -8.90
CA ALA A 438 31.65 15.40 -10.14
C ALA A 438 31.69 16.39 -11.33
N GLY A 439 32.00 17.67 -11.08
CA GLY A 439 32.16 18.68 -12.12
C GLY A 439 30.90 19.46 -12.49
N TYR A 440 29.87 19.41 -11.67
CA TYR A 440 28.69 20.26 -11.80
C TYR A 440 29.01 21.65 -11.21
N GLU A 441 29.19 22.64 -12.05
CA GLU A 441 29.58 24.01 -11.65
C GLU A 441 28.62 25.04 -12.24
N ASP A 442 28.32 26.12 -11.51
CA ASP A 442 27.62 27.30 -12.05
C ASP A 442 28.60 28.13 -12.92
N VAL A 443 28.71 27.78 -14.19
CA VAL A 443 29.64 28.44 -15.13
C VAL A 443 29.02 29.67 -15.78
N THR A 444 27.69 29.79 -15.81
CA THR A 444 26.97 30.96 -16.36
C THR A 444 26.83 32.08 -15.32
N GLY A 445 26.85 31.78 -14.04
CA GLY A 445 26.71 32.70 -12.92
C GLY A 445 25.27 33.11 -12.63
N ASP A 446 24.31 32.24 -13.00
CA ASP A 446 22.88 32.47 -12.76
C ASP A 446 22.37 31.84 -11.46
N GLY A 447 23.22 31.06 -10.79
CA GLY A 447 22.94 30.42 -9.51
C GLY A 447 22.59 28.94 -9.65
N PHE A 448 22.54 28.40 -10.85
CA PHE A 448 22.34 26.98 -11.12
C PHE A 448 23.57 26.34 -11.74
N ARG A 449 23.74 25.05 -11.48
CA ARG A 449 24.86 24.26 -11.95
C ARG A 449 24.56 23.70 -13.33
N GLU A 450 25.54 23.76 -14.22
CA GLU A 450 25.55 23.07 -15.49
C GLU A 450 26.08 21.64 -15.33
N THR A 451 25.88 20.82 -16.37
CA THR A 451 26.50 19.48 -16.48
C THR A 451 28.01 19.59 -16.51
N PRO A 452 28.79 18.50 -16.27
CA PRO A 452 30.23 18.49 -16.38
C PRO A 452 30.77 18.92 -17.76
N ASP A 453 29.94 18.80 -18.81
CA ASP A 453 30.27 19.27 -20.17
C ASP A 453 29.91 20.74 -20.40
N GLY A 454 29.33 21.42 -19.39
CA GLY A 454 28.94 22.84 -19.42
C GLY A 454 27.61 23.11 -20.13
N GLU A 455 26.75 22.11 -20.24
CA GLU A 455 25.39 22.26 -20.79
C GLU A 455 24.41 22.60 -19.67
N GLU A 456 23.35 23.34 -20.00
CA GLU A 456 22.26 23.68 -19.07
C GLU A 456 21.63 22.40 -18.51
N LEU A 457 21.51 22.32 -17.18
CA LEU A 457 20.87 21.21 -16.49
C LEU A 457 19.52 21.67 -15.89
N VAL A 458 18.43 21.25 -16.52
CA VAL A 458 17.07 21.38 -15.96
C VAL A 458 16.51 19.99 -15.68
N ILE A 459 16.13 19.75 -14.42
CA ILE A 459 15.59 18.45 -13.95
C ILE A 459 14.06 18.57 -13.87
N ASN A 460 13.34 17.79 -14.66
CA ASN A 460 11.88 17.76 -14.65
C ASN A 460 11.38 16.81 -13.56
N PHE A 461 10.72 17.35 -12.56
CA PHE A 461 10.19 16.62 -11.41
C PHE A 461 8.67 16.48 -11.49
N ALA A 462 8.19 15.25 -11.60
CA ALA A 462 6.76 14.93 -11.53
C ALA A 462 6.34 14.52 -10.12
N SER A 463 5.26 15.11 -9.62
CA SER A 463 4.62 14.73 -8.37
C SER A 463 3.10 14.74 -8.52
N MET A 464 2.41 13.95 -7.71
CA MET A 464 0.96 13.83 -7.78
C MET A 464 0.27 14.98 -7.04
N THR A 465 -0.87 15.41 -7.59
CA THR A 465 -1.85 16.23 -6.86
C THR A 465 -2.63 15.35 -5.90
N GLY A 466 -3.10 15.90 -4.80
CA GLY A 466 -3.97 15.21 -3.84
C GLY A 466 -3.69 15.66 -2.41
N GLY A 467 -4.73 15.96 -1.65
CA GLY A 467 -4.62 16.46 -0.28
C GLY A 467 -3.89 17.81 -0.15
N ASP A 468 -3.90 18.35 1.05
CA ASP A 468 -3.35 19.70 1.34
C ASP A 468 -1.81 19.70 1.44
N ILE A 469 -1.19 18.53 1.64
CA ILE A 469 0.25 18.37 1.85
C ILE A 469 1.02 18.14 0.53
N ALA A 470 0.40 17.58 -0.50
CA ALA A 470 1.08 17.13 -1.71
C ALA A 470 1.93 18.23 -2.39
N GLU A 471 1.34 19.39 -2.71
CA GLU A 471 2.09 20.48 -3.34
C GLU A 471 3.12 21.13 -2.40
N PRO A 472 2.83 21.44 -1.11
CA PRO A 472 3.84 21.90 -0.16
C PRO A 472 5.05 20.97 -0.03
N LEU A 473 4.83 19.66 0.03
CA LEU A 473 5.89 18.65 0.12
C LEU A 473 6.75 18.61 -1.17
N ALA A 474 6.12 18.55 -2.34
CA ALA A 474 6.85 18.58 -3.61
C ALA A 474 7.70 19.86 -3.74
N ARG A 475 7.17 21.02 -3.33
CA ARG A 475 7.91 22.29 -3.29
C ARG A 475 9.05 22.28 -2.28
N TYR A 476 8.91 21.58 -1.16
CA TYR A 476 10.00 21.41 -0.21
C TYR A 476 11.18 20.68 -0.86
N TYR A 477 10.93 19.58 -1.58
CA TYR A 477 11.98 18.86 -2.31
C TYR A 477 12.66 19.75 -3.35
N VAL A 478 11.89 20.48 -4.15
CA VAL A 478 12.45 21.45 -5.13
C VAL A 478 13.37 22.45 -4.44
N GLN A 479 12.92 23.07 -3.34
CA GLN A 479 13.72 24.05 -2.61
C GLN A 479 15.00 23.43 -2.03
N SER A 480 14.97 22.19 -1.59
CA SER A 480 16.15 21.48 -1.09
C SER A 480 17.20 21.29 -2.19
N TRP A 481 16.78 20.91 -3.39
CA TRP A 481 17.69 20.77 -4.52
C TRP A 481 18.15 22.10 -5.09
N GLU A 482 17.33 23.15 -5.11
CA GLU A 482 17.74 24.50 -5.48
C GLU A 482 18.81 25.06 -4.53
N GLN A 483 18.78 24.72 -3.24
CA GLN A 483 19.80 25.14 -2.25
C GLN A 483 21.20 24.59 -2.55
N ILE A 484 21.30 23.46 -3.26
CA ILE A 484 22.56 22.90 -3.74
C ILE A 484 22.86 23.28 -5.20
N GLY A 485 22.09 24.22 -5.76
CA GLY A 485 22.31 24.79 -7.09
C GLY A 485 21.73 23.96 -8.25
N LEU A 486 20.77 23.06 -8.02
CA LEU A 486 20.09 22.32 -9.07
C LEU A 486 18.84 23.05 -9.54
N ASN A 487 18.65 23.19 -10.84
CA ASN A 487 17.45 23.79 -11.44
C ASN A 487 16.39 22.70 -11.64
N VAL A 488 15.29 22.75 -10.88
CA VAL A 488 14.24 21.73 -10.89
C VAL A 488 12.89 22.34 -11.30
N ASP A 489 12.29 21.80 -12.35
CA ASP A 489 10.96 22.19 -12.85
C ASP A 489 9.89 21.22 -12.35
N LEU A 490 8.99 21.70 -11.48
CA LEU A 490 7.96 20.88 -10.83
C LEU A 490 6.70 20.80 -11.68
N GLN A 491 6.25 19.58 -11.93
CA GLN A 491 4.99 19.24 -12.57
C GLN A 491 4.07 18.55 -11.58
N MET A 492 2.95 19.20 -11.20
CA MET A 492 1.91 18.58 -10.38
C MET A 492 0.87 17.94 -11.32
N LEU A 493 0.71 16.62 -11.25
CA LEU A 493 -0.11 15.82 -12.15
C LEU A 493 -1.21 15.09 -11.38
N GLU A 494 -2.36 14.87 -12.01
CA GLU A 494 -3.40 13.99 -11.49
C GLU A 494 -2.92 12.54 -11.56
N PHE A 495 -3.38 11.68 -10.64
CA PHE A 495 -2.88 10.33 -10.39
C PHE A 495 -2.73 9.48 -11.67
N ASN A 496 -3.81 9.33 -12.45
CA ASN A 496 -3.76 8.50 -13.66
C ASN A 496 -2.79 9.07 -14.71
N THR A 497 -2.85 10.41 -14.93
CA THR A 497 -1.93 11.08 -15.85
C THR A 497 -0.48 10.94 -15.40
N PHE A 498 -0.21 10.98 -14.10
CA PHE A 498 1.12 10.79 -13.55
C PHE A 498 1.66 9.39 -13.87
N TYR A 499 0.89 8.34 -13.55
CA TYR A 499 1.34 6.97 -13.79
C TYR A 499 1.42 6.64 -15.28
N ASP A 500 0.47 7.09 -16.11
CA ASP A 500 0.54 6.93 -17.57
C ASP A 500 1.86 7.47 -18.13
N LEU A 501 2.26 8.70 -17.75
CA LEU A 501 3.50 9.32 -18.23
C LEU A 501 4.77 8.64 -17.68
N VAL A 502 4.76 8.22 -16.42
CA VAL A 502 5.89 7.52 -15.80
C VAL A 502 6.07 6.13 -16.41
N GLU A 503 4.98 5.42 -16.67
CA GLU A 503 4.97 4.08 -17.27
C GLU A 503 5.35 4.09 -18.75
N GLU A 504 4.90 5.10 -19.50
CA GLU A 504 5.23 5.28 -20.92
C GLU A 504 6.63 5.84 -21.17
N ASP A 505 7.44 6.07 -20.11
CA ASP A 505 8.79 6.64 -20.18
C ASP A 505 8.82 8.01 -20.88
N ASP A 506 7.86 8.92 -20.53
CA ASP A 506 7.75 10.25 -21.14
C ASP A 506 9.03 11.08 -20.94
N GLU A 507 9.58 11.64 -22.02
CA GLU A 507 10.81 12.44 -22.03
C GLU A 507 10.71 13.73 -21.19
N GLY A 508 9.52 14.14 -20.78
CA GLY A 508 9.26 15.29 -19.91
C GLY A 508 9.42 15.00 -18.43
N ILE A 509 9.79 13.77 -18.03
CA ILE A 509 10.01 13.37 -16.64
C ILE A 509 11.42 12.81 -16.47
N ASP A 510 12.22 13.46 -15.62
CA ASP A 510 13.57 12.99 -15.24
C ASP A 510 13.57 12.29 -13.88
N ILE A 511 12.76 12.83 -12.95
CA ILE A 511 12.56 12.28 -11.60
C ILE A 511 11.07 12.33 -11.24
N TYR A 512 10.65 11.48 -10.34
CA TYR A 512 9.26 11.43 -9.90
C TYR A 512 9.13 11.00 -8.45
N GLN A 513 8.09 11.50 -7.76
CA GLN A 513 7.73 11.09 -6.41
C GLN A 513 6.65 10.01 -6.49
N GLY A 514 7.01 8.78 -6.16
CA GLY A 514 6.11 7.63 -6.15
C GLY A 514 5.88 7.06 -4.76
N ALA A 515 5.00 6.06 -4.70
CA ALA A 515 4.81 5.20 -3.54
C ALA A 515 4.66 3.75 -4.01
N TRP A 516 5.22 2.81 -3.25
CA TRP A 516 4.99 1.39 -3.47
C TRP A 516 4.33 0.78 -2.24
N GLY A 517 3.26 0.04 -2.46
CA GLY A 517 2.81 -0.99 -1.56
C GLY A 517 3.62 -2.26 -1.81
N VAL A 518 4.13 -2.87 -0.75
CA VAL A 518 4.86 -4.14 -0.83
C VAL A 518 3.93 -5.31 -0.49
N GLY A 519 4.18 -6.45 -1.11
CA GLY A 519 3.42 -7.68 -0.91
C GLY A 519 3.60 -8.27 0.49
N ILE A 520 2.99 -9.42 0.69
CA ILE A 520 3.24 -10.25 1.87
C ILE A 520 4.66 -10.82 1.80
N ASP A 521 5.08 -11.34 0.65
CA ASP A 521 6.47 -11.73 0.43
C ASP A 521 7.37 -10.50 0.30
N VAL A 522 8.53 -10.58 0.92
CA VAL A 522 9.54 -9.51 0.91
C VAL A 522 10.22 -9.34 -0.44
N ASP A 523 10.15 -10.33 -1.34
CA ASP A 523 10.87 -10.33 -2.61
C ASP A 523 10.63 -9.07 -3.42
N PRO A 524 11.67 -8.23 -3.64
CA PRO A 524 11.51 -6.98 -4.37
C PRO A 524 11.58 -7.15 -5.90
N THR A 525 11.69 -8.37 -6.42
CA THR A 525 11.84 -8.65 -7.86
C THR A 525 10.74 -8.04 -8.71
N GLY A 526 9.48 -8.08 -8.22
CA GLY A 526 8.32 -7.54 -8.94
C GLY A 526 8.36 -6.02 -9.14
N LEU A 527 9.15 -5.29 -8.31
CA LEU A 527 9.27 -3.83 -8.36
C LEU A 527 10.62 -3.36 -8.94
N TRP A 528 11.70 -4.15 -8.75
CA TRP A 528 13.08 -3.71 -9.03
C TRP A 528 13.83 -4.66 -9.96
N GLY A 529 13.19 -5.74 -10.39
CA GLY A 529 13.79 -6.72 -11.31
C GLY A 529 13.91 -6.20 -12.76
N ARG A 530 14.79 -6.83 -13.53
CA ARG A 530 15.01 -6.52 -14.95
C ARG A 530 13.75 -6.69 -15.78
N THR A 531 12.95 -7.71 -15.52
CA THR A 531 11.72 -8.02 -16.26
C THR A 531 10.45 -7.48 -15.60
N ALA A 532 10.60 -6.69 -14.51
CA ALA A 532 9.46 -6.10 -13.81
C ALA A 532 8.92 -4.87 -14.55
N PRO A 533 7.66 -4.88 -15.05
CA PRO A 533 7.06 -3.70 -15.68
C PRO A 533 6.95 -2.50 -14.73
N PHE A 534 6.79 -2.77 -13.43
CA PHE A 534 6.71 -1.76 -12.36
C PHE A 534 8.06 -1.15 -11.96
N ASN A 535 9.18 -1.64 -12.51
CA ASN A 535 10.47 -0.96 -12.35
C ASN A 535 10.50 0.33 -13.18
N TYR A 536 9.74 1.33 -12.76
CA TYR A 536 9.60 2.60 -13.47
C TYR A 536 10.89 3.43 -13.55
N THR A 537 11.92 3.08 -12.77
CA THR A 537 13.27 3.67 -12.92
C THR A 537 13.99 3.14 -14.15
N ARG A 538 13.58 1.98 -14.67
CA ARG A 538 14.21 1.26 -15.76
C ARG A 538 15.67 0.88 -15.49
N TYR A 539 16.05 0.89 -14.20
CA TYR A 539 17.39 0.50 -13.77
C TYR A 539 17.60 -1.00 -13.94
N THR A 540 18.74 -1.37 -14.52
CA THR A 540 19.18 -2.77 -14.65
C THR A 540 20.67 -2.88 -14.34
N ASN A 541 21.05 -3.91 -13.59
CA ASN A 541 22.43 -4.19 -13.21
C ASN A 541 22.58 -5.69 -12.94
N GLU A 542 23.73 -6.29 -13.34
CA GLU A 542 23.98 -7.73 -13.15
C GLU A 542 24.02 -8.12 -11.67
N GLU A 543 24.48 -7.23 -10.78
CA GLU A 543 24.52 -7.47 -9.33
C GLU A 543 23.11 -7.42 -8.71
N ASN A 544 22.27 -6.47 -9.13
CA ASN A 544 20.85 -6.48 -8.78
C ASN A 544 20.19 -7.80 -9.18
N ASP A 545 20.38 -8.23 -10.42
CA ASP A 545 19.81 -9.48 -10.94
C ASP A 545 20.31 -10.70 -10.13
N ARG A 546 21.60 -10.71 -9.70
CA ARG A 546 22.16 -11.78 -8.86
C ARG A 546 21.52 -11.83 -7.49
N LEU A 547 21.46 -10.68 -6.80
CA LEU A 547 20.92 -10.59 -5.43
C LEU A 547 19.43 -10.95 -5.38
N LEU A 548 18.65 -10.46 -6.34
CA LEU A 548 17.22 -10.83 -6.46
C LEU A 548 17.06 -12.34 -6.69
N ALA A 549 17.87 -12.94 -7.58
CA ALA A 549 17.82 -14.38 -7.83
C ALA A 549 18.27 -15.21 -6.62
N GLU A 550 19.26 -14.75 -5.85
CA GLU A 550 19.71 -15.42 -4.63
C GLU A 550 18.66 -15.34 -3.51
N GLY A 551 17.94 -14.22 -3.36
CA GLY A 551 16.88 -14.05 -2.36
C GLY A 551 15.65 -14.94 -2.55
N VAL A 552 15.51 -15.57 -3.73
CA VAL A 552 14.46 -16.56 -4.04
C VAL A 552 15.01 -17.94 -4.39
N SER A 553 16.30 -18.17 -4.14
CA SER A 553 16.96 -19.47 -4.40
C SER A 553 16.57 -20.53 -3.37
N GLU A 554 16.95 -21.80 -3.64
CA GLU A 554 16.78 -22.91 -2.70
C GLU A 554 17.50 -22.65 -1.35
N ASP A 555 18.67 -21.99 -1.37
CA ASP A 555 19.41 -21.64 -0.14
C ASP A 555 18.65 -20.60 0.73
N ALA A 556 17.77 -19.81 0.13
CA ALA A 556 16.97 -18.78 0.81
C ALA A 556 15.79 -19.31 1.66
N PHE A 557 15.57 -20.64 1.69
CA PHE A 557 14.73 -21.27 2.73
C PHE A 557 15.38 -21.20 4.12
N ASP A 558 16.69 -20.98 4.21
CA ASP A 558 17.34 -20.52 5.43
C ASP A 558 17.06 -19.01 5.56
N LEU A 559 16.18 -18.64 6.49
CA LEU A 559 15.74 -17.25 6.67
C LEU A 559 16.90 -16.32 7.05
N ASP A 560 17.89 -16.82 7.81
CA ASP A 560 19.08 -16.05 8.14
C ASP A 560 19.89 -15.74 6.86
N TYR A 561 20.04 -16.71 5.95
CA TYR A 561 20.68 -16.51 4.65
C TYR A 561 19.86 -15.53 3.77
N ARG A 562 18.54 -15.70 3.70
CA ARG A 562 17.66 -14.81 2.94
C ARG A 562 17.76 -13.36 3.41
N ALA A 563 17.78 -13.16 4.74
CA ALA A 563 17.97 -11.85 5.35
C ALA A 563 19.36 -11.26 5.03
N GLU A 564 20.45 -12.07 5.08
CA GLU A 564 21.79 -11.62 4.66
C GLU A 564 21.80 -11.16 3.20
N VAL A 565 21.16 -11.90 2.27
CA VAL A 565 21.06 -11.53 0.84
C VAL A 565 20.28 -10.23 0.65
N TYR A 566 19.14 -10.07 1.34
CA TYR A 566 18.36 -8.84 1.20
C TYR A 566 18.99 -7.64 1.91
N ASN A 567 19.80 -7.85 2.95
CA ASN A 567 20.60 -6.77 3.53
C ASN A 567 21.68 -6.33 2.52
N GLU A 568 22.39 -7.27 1.84
CA GLU A 568 23.34 -6.95 0.76
C GLU A 568 22.63 -6.20 -0.40
N TRP A 569 21.40 -6.60 -0.75
CA TRP A 569 20.61 -5.93 -1.76
C TRP A 569 20.22 -4.50 -1.34
N GLN A 570 19.82 -4.28 -0.09
CA GLN A 570 19.51 -2.96 0.44
C GLN A 570 20.75 -2.05 0.43
N GLU A 571 21.92 -2.55 0.89
CA GLU A 571 23.19 -1.83 0.80
C GLU A 571 23.52 -1.45 -0.65
N PHE A 572 23.37 -2.40 -1.57
CA PHE A 572 23.61 -2.18 -3.00
C PHE A 572 22.68 -1.09 -3.57
N MET A 573 21.39 -1.13 -3.25
CA MET A 573 20.42 -0.14 -3.75
C MET A 573 20.66 1.26 -3.16
N VAL A 574 21.15 1.36 -1.92
CA VAL A 574 21.57 2.62 -1.30
C VAL A 574 22.82 3.21 -1.97
N GLU A 575 23.72 2.38 -2.53
CA GLU A 575 24.90 2.86 -3.26
C GLU A 575 24.59 3.26 -4.71
N GLU A 576 23.77 2.48 -5.43
CA GLU A 576 23.43 2.71 -6.83
C GLU A 576 22.31 3.75 -7.04
N ILE A 577 21.43 3.90 -6.08
CA ILE A 577 20.35 4.90 -6.01
C ILE A 577 19.51 4.98 -7.29
N PRO A 578 18.92 3.89 -7.79
CA PRO A 578 17.90 4.01 -8.85
C PRO A 578 16.65 4.77 -8.35
N ALA A 579 16.40 4.66 -7.06
CA ALA A 579 15.46 5.45 -6.28
C ALA A 579 16.00 5.58 -4.86
N PHE A 580 15.53 6.57 -4.12
CA PHE A 580 15.73 6.60 -2.67
C PHE A 580 14.39 6.68 -1.94
N PRO A 581 14.21 5.91 -0.85
CA PRO A 581 13.02 6.01 -0.03
C PRO A 581 12.98 7.38 0.63
N THR A 582 11.79 7.94 0.77
CA THR A 582 11.60 9.20 1.48
C THR A 582 11.02 8.97 2.85
N LEU A 583 9.88 8.31 2.93
CA LEU A 583 9.19 8.08 4.20
C LEU A 583 8.61 6.67 4.27
N TYR A 584 8.78 6.03 5.42
CA TYR A 584 7.91 4.98 5.92
C TYR A 584 6.69 5.63 6.60
N ARG A 585 5.64 4.87 6.85
CA ARG A 585 4.40 5.43 7.39
C ARG A 585 3.66 4.52 8.34
N ALA A 586 2.97 5.11 9.31
CA ALA A 586 1.95 4.47 10.10
C ALA A 586 0.63 4.36 9.29
N ASN A 587 -0.09 3.27 9.48
CA ASN A 587 -1.51 3.16 9.15
C ASN A 587 -2.30 3.19 10.46
N LEU A 588 -3.12 4.22 10.66
CA LEU A 588 -3.95 4.40 11.86
C LEU A 588 -5.40 4.08 11.54
N VAL A 589 -6.05 3.38 12.45
CA VAL A 589 -7.48 3.03 12.38
C VAL A 589 -8.15 3.37 13.70
N PRO A 590 -8.99 4.42 13.75
CA PRO A 590 -9.84 4.68 14.90
C PRO A 590 -11.01 3.70 14.91
N VAL A 591 -11.25 3.09 16.06
CA VAL A 591 -12.30 2.10 16.30
C VAL A 591 -13.21 2.59 17.41
N ASN A 592 -14.52 2.70 17.14
CA ASN A 592 -15.50 3.16 18.14
C ASN A 592 -15.47 2.26 19.38
N ASN A 593 -15.53 2.87 20.58
CA ASN A 593 -15.39 2.16 21.85
C ASN A 593 -16.44 1.06 22.07
N ARG A 594 -17.54 1.06 21.30
CA ARG A 594 -18.53 -0.03 21.36
C ARG A 594 -18.11 -1.30 20.60
N VAL A 595 -17.07 -1.24 19.75
CA VAL A 595 -16.62 -2.37 18.93
C VAL A 595 -15.64 -3.23 19.72
N LEU A 596 -15.87 -4.52 19.74
CA LEU A 596 -15.05 -5.54 20.41
C LEU A 596 -14.41 -6.47 19.38
N ASN A 597 -13.26 -7.02 19.72
CA ASN A 597 -12.57 -8.04 18.93
C ASN A 597 -12.27 -7.58 17.50
N TYR A 598 -11.75 -6.38 17.34
CA TYR A 598 -11.21 -5.90 16.06
C TYR A 598 -9.69 -5.82 16.12
N ALA A 599 -9.06 -6.15 15.03
CA ALA A 599 -7.62 -6.04 14.87
C ALA A 599 -7.26 -5.56 13.47
N ILE A 600 -6.10 -4.96 13.32
CA ILE A 600 -5.51 -4.55 12.05
C ILE A 600 -4.16 -5.24 11.85
N GLY A 601 -3.76 -5.44 10.59
CA GLY A 601 -2.57 -6.22 10.26
C GLY A 601 -2.85 -7.71 10.21
N ASP A 602 -1.79 -8.50 10.23
CA ASP A 602 -1.83 -9.94 10.04
C ASP A 602 -1.33 -10.69 11.30
N GLY A 603 -1.61 -11.97 11.41
CA GLY A 603 -1.05 -12.85 12.47
C GLY A 603 -1.61 -12.67 13.88
N HIS A 604 -2.55 -11.74 14.11
CA HIS A 604 -3.07 -11.41 15.45
C HIS A 604 -4.07 -12.44 16.01
N GLY A 605 -4.55 -13.39 15.20
CA GLY A 605 -5.47 -14.44 15.64
C GLY A 605 -6.91 -13.97 15.95
N VAL A 606 -7.29 -12.77 15.55
CA VAL A 606 -8.66 -12.22 15.65
C VAL A 606 -9.30 -12.23 14.25
N TYR A 607 -10.52 -12.72 14.16
CA TYR A 607 -11.20 -12.90 12.87
C TYR A 607 -12.49 -12.09 12.78
N LEU A 608 -12.90 -11.71 11.57
CA LEU A 608 -14.06 -10.85 11.33
C LEU A 608 -15.40 -11.43 11.89
N ASN A 609 -15.52 -12.76 11.99
CA ASN A 609 -16.68 -13.37 12.62
C ASN A 609 -16.74 -13.18 14.14
N GLU A 610 -15.64 -12.80 14.79
CA GLU A 610 -15.56 -12.54 16.22
C GLU A 610 -15.94 -11.09 16.58
N LEU A 611 -16.03 -10.20 15.57
CA LEU A 611 -16.49 -8.81 15.76
C LEU A 611 -17.81 -8.78 16.51
N ALA A 612 -17.90 -7.92 17.52
CA ALA A 612 -19.12 -7.73 18.31
C ALA A 612 -19.25 -6.26 18.70
N VAL A 613 -20.42 -5.88 19.19
CA VAL A 613 -20.67 -4.53 19.71
C VAL A 613 -21.34 -4.58 21.09
N THR A 614 -21.07 -3.57 21.92
CA THR A 614 -21.66 -3.45 23.26
C THR A 614 -22.99 -2.68 23.28
N ALA A 615 -23.33 -1.97 22.19
CA ALA A 615 -24.53 -1.16 22.06
C ALA A 615 -25.04 -1.17 20.61
N GLU A 616 -26.33 -0.83 20.40
CA GLU A 616 -26.94 -0.78 19.07
C GLU A 616 -26.48 0.42 18.23
N GLU A 617 -26.16 1.54 18.87
CA GLU A 617 -25.71 2.77 18.19
C GLU A 617 -24.26 3.07 18.56
N ALA A 618 -23.49 3.59 17.60
CA ALA A 618 -22.13 4.04 17.83
C ALA A 618 -22.08 5.22 18.82
N GLU A 619 -21.02 5.27 19.61
CA GLU A 619 -20.79 6.38 20.52
C GLU A 619 -20.40 7.64 19.73
N SER A 620 -20.88 8.80 20.19
CA SER A 620 -20.46 10.10 19.66
C SER A 620 -19.44 10.74 20.60
N ALA A 621 -18.47 11.47 20.07
CA ALA A 621 -17.53 12.24 20.88
C ALA A 621 -18.26 13.29 21.73
N GLU A 622 -17.79 13.50 22.98
CA GLU A 622 -18.35 14.50 23.91
C GLU A 622 -17.91 15.95 23.57
#